data_3bcb8e86539a439f20f9fa463e686334
#
_entry.id   3bcb8e86539a439f20f9fa463e686334
#
_cell.length_a   1.000
_cell.length_b   1.000
_cell.length_c   1.000
_cell.angle_alpha   90.00
_cell.angle_beta   90.00
_cell.angle_gamma   90.00
#
_symmetry.space_group_name_H-M   'P 1'
#
loop_
_entity.id
_entity.type
_entity.pdbx_description
1 polymer ?
#
loop_
_entity_poly.entity_id
_entity_poly.type
_entity_poly.pdbx_seq_one_letter_code
_entity_poly.pdbx_strand_id
1 'polypeptide(L)' 'MASNLTALEHHGRPPLLNVSELAAFLNVKPRTIYEMVAQDRIPYRKPPGSNILRFDLEEILEWTRRKN' A
#
# COMPACT_ATOMS: atom_id res chain seq x y z
N MET A 1 -4.83 24.43 -6.61
CA MET A 1 -4.08 23.53 -6.66
C MET A 1 -4.55 22.20 -6.35
N ALA A 2 -4.38 21.35 -7.26
CA ALA A 2 -4.86 20.03 -7.14
C ALA A 2 -4.23 19.30 -6.00
N SER A 3 -3.00 19.56 -5.76
CA SER A 3 -2.36 18.83 -4.71
C SER A 3 -2.92 19.21 -3.36
N ASN A 4 -3.42 20.40 -3.23
CA ASN A 4 -4.04 20.77 -1.99
C ASN A 4 -5.31 19.99 -1.76
N LEU A 5 -6.04 19.76 -2.81
CA LEU A 5 -7.22 18.96 -2.69
C LEU A 5 -6.87 17.57 -2.28
N THR A 6 -5.82 17.03 -2.86
CA THR A 6 -5.39 15.70 -2.48
C THR A 6 -5.04 15.63 -1.03
N ALA A 7 -4.34 16.63 -0.54
CA ALA A 7 -3.98 16.67 0.85
C ALA A 7 -5.21 16.73 1.73
N LEU A 8 -6.20 17.47 1.31
CA LEU A 8 -7.43 17.56 2.09
C LEU A 8 -8.16 16.23 2.09
N GLU A 9 -8.14 15.55 0.97
CA GLU A 9 -8.79 14.25 0.89
C GLU A 9 -8.18 13.25 1.83
N HIS A 10 -6.90 13.40 2.07
CA HIS A 10 -6.22 12.49 2.96
C HIS A 10 -6.09 13.03 4.37
N HIS A 11 -6.83 14.08 4.65
CA HIS A 11 -6.78 14.73 5.95
C HIS A 11 -7.02 13.72 7.05
N GLY A 12 -6.07 13.55 7.94
CA GLY A 12 -6.21 12.64 9.05
C GLY A 12 -6.06 11.18 8.69
N ARG A 13 -5.70 10.88 7.44
CA ARG A 13 -5.54 9.50 7.02
C ARG A 13 -4.29 9.37 6.18
N PRO A 14 -3.59 8.27 6.33
CA PRO A 14 -2.43 8.03 5.48
C PRO A 14 -2.88 7.78 4.05
N PRO A 15 -2.07 8.16 3.08
CA PRO A 15 -2.41 7.89 1.69
C PRO A 15 -2.25 6.41 1.37
N LEU A 16 -2.85 6.02 0.26
CA LEU A 16 -2.59 4.69 -0.27
C LEU A 16 -1.26 4.69 -0.99
N LEU A 17 -0.54 3.60 -0.88
CA LEU A 17 0.77 3.45 -1.48
C LEU A 17 0.67 2.57 -2.71
N ASN A 18 1.49 2.86 -3.72
CA ASN A 18 1.61 1.94 -4.85
C ASN A 18 2.73 0.94 -4.54
N VAL A 19 2.98 0.02 -5.48
CA VAL A 19 3.97 -1.04 -5.25
C VAL A 19 5.36 -0.46 -5.03
N SER A 20 5.75 0.51 -5.84
CA SER A 20 7.06 1.12 -5.69
C SER A 20 7.25 1.79 -4.35
N GLU A 21 6.23 2.52 -3.94
CA GLU A 21 6.28 3.22 -2.67
C GLU A 21 6.34 2.25 -1.51
N LEU A 22 5.54 1.19 -1.58
CA LEU A 22 5.56 0.20 -0.51
C LEU A 22 6.89 -0.54 -0.47
N ALA A 23 7.44 -0.88 -1.62
CA ALA A 23 8.72 -1.56 -1.67
C ALA A 23 9.81 -0.72 -1.03
N ALA A 24 9.81 0.57 -1.32
CA ALA A 24 10.77 1.48 -0.71
C ALA A 24 10.57 1.57 0.79
N PHE A 25 9.32 1.63 1.21
CA PHE A 25 9.00 1.74 2.63
C PHE A 25 9.47 0.51 3.40
N LEU A 26 9.29 -0.66 2.82
CA LEU A 26 9.70 -1.91 3.47
C LEU A 26 11.13 -2.28 3.14
N ASN A 27 11.77 -1.52 2.26
CA ASN A 27 13.15 -1.76 1.87
C ASN A 27 13.33 -3.12 1.20
N VAL A 28 12.43 -3.44 0.31
CA VAL A 28 12.50 -4.67 -0.49
C VAL A 28 12.33 -4.29 -1.95
N LYS A 29 12.51 -5.25 -2.83
CA LYS A 29 12.33 -5.01 -4.25
C LYS A 29 10.86 -5.07 -4.62
N PRO A 30 10.43 -4.31 -5.63
CA PRO A 30 9.02 -4.39 -6.07
C PRO A 30 8.59 -5.82 -6.41
N ARG A 31 9.48 -6.61 -6.99
CA ARG A 31 9.18 -7.98 -7.30
C ARG A 31 8.76 -8.76 -6.05
N THR A 32 9.39 -8.48 -4.93
CA THR A 32 9.04 -9.14 -3.68
C THR A 32 7.61 -8.81 -3.27
N ILE A 33 7.20 -7.54 -3.49
CA ILE A 33 5.84 -7.15 -3.18
C ILE A 33 4.85 -7.93 -4.05
N TYR A 34 5.14 -8.04 -5.35
CA TYR A 34 4.25 -8.79 -6.24
C TYR A 34 4.15 -10.25 -5.82
N GLU A 35 5.25 -10.81 -5.36
CA GLU A 35 5.23 -12.19 -4.89
C GLU A 35 4.38 -12.36 -3.66
N MET A 36 4.48 -11.41 -2.73
CA MET A 36 3.68 -11.48 -1.52
C MET A 36 2.20 -11.32 -1.81
N VAL A 37 1.86 -10.45 -2.76
CA VAL A 37 0.47 -10.30 -3.16
C VAL A 37 -0.05 -11.59 -3.80
N ALA A 38 0.76 -12.20 -4.67
CA ALA A 38 0.35 -13.42 -5.34
C ALA A 38 0.13 -14.56 -4.36
N GLN A 39 0.85 -14.54 -3.25
CA GLN A 39 0.72 -15.56 -2.22
C GLN A 39 -0.26 -15.15 -1.13
N ASP A 40 -0.92 -14.02 -1.29
CA ASP A 40 -1.90 -13.53 -0.34
C ASP A 40 -1.31 -13.36 1.06
N ARG A 41 -0.07 -12.88 1.12
CA ARG A 41 0.64 -12.75 2.38
C ARG A 41 0.75 -11.34 2.89
N ILE A 42 0.18 -10.36 2.18
CA ILE A 42 0.26 -8.97 2.55
C ILE A 42 -1.08 -8.33 2.26
N PRO A 43 -1.57 -7.45 3.15
CA PRO A 43 -2.84 -6.79 2.86
C PRO A 43 -2.72 -5.85 1.66
N TYR A 44 -3.64 -5.95 0.73
CA TYR A 44 -3.60 -5.11 -0.45
C TYR A 44 -5.01 -4.77 -0.87
N ARG A 45 -5.12 -3.75 -1.70
CA ARG A 45 -6.37 -3.31 -2.27
C ARG A 45 -6.27 -3.29 -3.77
N LYS A 46 -7.32 -3.75 -4.41
CA LYS A 46 -7.35 -3.81 -5.85
C LYS A 46 -8.74 -3.40 -6.30
N PRO A 47 -8.90 -2.19 -6.83
CA PRO A 47 -10.22 -1.75 -7.23
C PRO A 47 -10.86 -2.71 -8.23
N PRO A 48 -12.17 -2.91 -8.14
CA PRO A 48 -12.84 -3.84 -9.05
C PRO A 48 -12.59 -3.48 -10.52
N GLY A 49 -12.37 -4.49 -11.32
CA GLY A 49 -12.20 -4.30 -12.74
C GLY A 49 -10.88 -3.69 -13.15
N SER A 50 -9.91 -3.68 -12.27
CA SER A 50 -8.61 -3.13 -12.63
C SER A 50 -7.49 -4.01 -12.11
N ASN A 51 -6.28 -3.71 -12.58
CA ASN A 51 -5.09 -4.38 -12.10
C ASN A 51 -4.25 -3.48 -11.21
N ILE A 52 -4.85 -2.41 -10.75
CA ILE A 52 -4.14 -1.44 -9.93
C ILE A 52 -4.03 -1.97 -8.52
N LEU A 53 -2.82 -2.05 -8.01
CA LEU A 53 -2.60 -2.48 -6.63
C LEU A 53 -2.29 -1.27 -5.78
N ARG A 54 -2.92 -1.23 -4.62
CA ARG A 54 -2.65 -0.17 -3.65
C ARG A 54 -2.61 -0.79 -2.26
N PHE A 55 -1.92 -0.09 -1.36
CA PHE A 55 -1.72 -0.59 0.00
C PHE A 55 -2.02 0.53 0.98
N ASP A 56 -2.81 0.21 1.98
CA ASP A 56 -3.18 1.18 3.02
C ASP A 56 -2.06 1.17 4.05
N LEU A 57 -1.44 2.31 4.27
CA LEU A 57 -0.29 2.38 5.16
C LEU A 57 -0.61 1.89 6.55
N GLU A 58 -1.78 2.20 7.06
CA GLU A 58 -2.15 1.73 8.38
C GLU A 58 -2.26 0.21 8.45
N GLU A 59 -2.83 -0.38 7.40
CA GLU A 59 -2.90 -1.82 7.34
C GLU A 59 -1.51 -2.44 7.28
N ILE A 60 -0.63 -1.82 6.53
CA ILE A 60 0.74 -2.31 6.41
C ILE A 60 1.45 -2.21 7.75
N LEU A 61 1.30 -1.09 8.44
CA LEU A 61 1.94 -0.93 9.73
C LEU A 61 1.45 -1.98 10.73
N GLU A 62 0.16 -2.22 10.72
CA GLU A 62 -0.41 -3.22 11.60
C GLU A 62 0.12 -4.62 11.25
N TRP A 63 0.18 -4.90 9.96
CA TRP A 63 0.69 -6.18 9.47
C TRP A 63 2.13 -6.41 9.89
N THR A 64 2.97 -5.38 9.86
CA THR A 64 4.36 -5.53 10.26
C THR A 64 4.51 -5.80 11.74
N ARG A 65 3.51 -5.46 12.54
CA ARG A 65 3.59 -5.67 13.97
C ARG A 65 3.12 -7.04 14.41
N ARG A 66 2.54 -7.79 13.50
CA ARG A 66 2.03 -9.10 13.89
C ARG A 66 3.17 -10.06 14.10
N LYS A 67 2.99 -10.91 15.11
CA LYS A 67 3.96 -11.94 15.34
C LYS A 67 3.47 -13.21 14.77
N ASN A 68 4.33 -14.01 14.27
CA ASN A 68 3.90 -15.28 13.70
C ASN A 68 4.45 -16.45 14.43
#